data_ad77cc43f1f0c205ebbde4e7c7e666a2
#
_entry.id   ad77cc43f1f0c205ebbde4e7c7e666a2
#
_cell.length_a   1.000
_cell.length_b   1.000
_cell.length_c   1.000
_cell.angle_alpha   90.00
_cell.angle_beta   90.00
_cell.angle_gamma   90.00
#
_symmetry.space_group_name_H-M   'P 1'
#
loop_
_entity.id
_entity.type
_entity.pdbx_description
1 polymer ?
#
loop_
_entity_poly.entity_id
_entity_poly.type
_entity_poly.pdbx_seq_one_letter_code
_entity_poly.pdbx_strand_id
1 'polypeptide(L)'
;MILEQIAHHANHQGEKIAYQSSSGIITYRQLWQQACTLGQWLQQQSGPVMVCGQKEPLVPVAFLACLLAGRPYLPTTPQFPVGRLQTICQQADVSTVLCTGPVPPLTDVSLIDAEQLQQLCCRSVQPFTLPNGPAKDAYWLFTSGSTGTPKGVRISVGALENFVRWMLSLPAVADCAQGIAVNQAPFSFDLSVADLWPTLAAGGSIFALDDRQQSDLPQLYQALGQSGGSRLSCTPSFARLCLCDALFCEKLMPKLKTIFLCGETLSTRTARSLMQRFPHLRVLNAYGPTEATCAVTAVQITTFTDPLPVGRIADAASQILILDAAGQSLPEQTTGEIAIVGPSVGLGYVNTSQGGFESWNGMPLYRTGDAGQIRDGLLWYQGRLDRQIKYKGYRIEPEEIEAVLLSWPEVRAVAVLPINRRGIVAGLAAVVEWEGTPLERSECRQRLNQRLPSYMYPRCWKTIEQMPMTRHGKCDLHHLEEMLNDESERIKTGD
;
A
#
# COMPACT_ATOMS: atom_id res chain seq x y z
N MET A 1 7.44 22.16 2.17
CA MET A 1 5.96 22.38 1.99
C MET A 1 5.12 21.66 3.03
N ILE A 2 5.14 20.32 3.14
CA ILE A 2 4.30 19.55 4.10
C ILE A 2 4.57 19.96 5.55
N LEU A 3 5.83 20.00 5.96
CA LEU A 3 6.23 20.34 7.33
C LEU A 3 5.79 21.76 7.72
N GLU A 4 5.95 22.71 6.84
CA GLU A 4 5.54 24.12 7.04
C GLU A 4 4.02 24.25 7.20
N GLN A 5 3.25 23.51 6.40
CA GLN A 5 1.79 23.50 6.48
C GLN A 5 1.31 22.90 7.81
N ILE A 6 1.88 21.75 8.23
CA ILE A 6 1.54 21.14 9.52
C ILE A 6 1.94 22.05 10.69
N ALA A 7 3.11 22.70 10.64
CA ALA A 7 3.53 23.69 11.63
C ALA A 7 2.57 24.88 11.70
N HIS A 8 2.12 25.38 10.52
CA HIS A 8 1.13 26.44 10.45
C HIS A 8 -0.17 26.04 11.16
N HIS A 9 -0.69 24.83 10.89
CA HIS A 9 -1.91 24.35 11.55
C HIS A 9 -1.72 24.13 13.05
N ALA A 10 -0.55 23.65 13.48
CA ALA A 10 -0.23 23.52 14.91
C ALA A 10 -0.25 24.86 15.65
N ASN A 11 0.18 25.94 14.99
CA ASN A 11 0.20 27.28 15.57
C ASN A 11 -1.18 27.97 15.54
N HIS A 12 -1.98 27.78 14.48
CA HIS A 12 -3.23 28.54 14.28
C HIS A 12 -4.49 27.75 14.63
N GLN A 13 -4.43 26.42 14.62
CA GLN A 13 -5.54 25.50 14.88
C GLN A 13 -5.10 24.38 15.86
N GLY A 14 -4.23 24.71 16.82
CA GLY A 14 -3.52 23.74 17.64
C GLY A 14 -4.42 22.74 18.38
N GLU A 15 -5.61 23.15 18.78
CA GLU A 15 -6.57 22.30 19.50
C GLU A 15 -7.42 21.40 18.58
N LYS A 16 -7.36 21.61 17.25
CA LYS A 16 -8.04 20.74 16.31
C LYS A 16 -7.43 19.35 16.36
N ILE A 17 -8.29 18.31 16.35
CA ILE A 17 -7.86 16.92 16.24
C ILE A 17 -7.14 16.74 14.89
N ALA A 18 -5.88 16.32 14.94
CA ALA A 18 -5.11 15.94 13.77
C ALA A 18 -5.33 14.45 13.42
N TYR A 19 -5.36 13.60 14.45
CA TYR A 19 -5.48 12.16 14.27
C TYR A 19 -6.27 11.54 15.43
N GLN A 20 -7.13 10.59 15.11
CA GLN A 20 -7.94 9.82 16.05
C GLN A 20 -7.97 8.35 15.64
N SER A 21 -7.84 7.47 16.62
CA SER A 21 -8.03 6.02 16.50
C SER A 21 -8.73 5.47 17.74
N SER A 22 -8.99 4.17 17.79
CA SER A 22 -9.53 3.49 18.98
C SER A 22 -8.58 3.59 20.20
N SER A 23 -7.27 3.78 19.96
CA SER A 23 -6.25 3.86 21.02
C SER A 23 -6.00 5.28 21.53
N GLY A 24 -6.59 6.30 20.92
CA GLY A 24 -6.45 7.67 21.40
C GLY A 24 -6.59 8.75 20.33
N ILE A 25 -6.39 9.98 20.77
CA ILE A 25 -6.54 11.21 19.98
C ILE A 25 -5.30 12.06 20.17
N ILE A 26 -4.88 12.75 19.11
CA ILE A 26 -3.82 13.76 19.17
C ILE A 26 -4.24 15.01 18.39
N THR A 27 -4.02 16.17 18.99
CA THR A 27 -4.27 17.47 18.35
C THR A 27 -3.08 17.90 17.48
N TYR A 28 -3.28 18.92 16.61
CA TYR A 28 -2.18 19.46 15.80
C TYR A 28 -1.03 20.00 16.64
N ARG A 29 -1.33 20.67 17.76
CA ARG A 29 -0.31 21.17 18.70
C ARG A 29 0.49 20.04 19.29
N GLN A 30 -0.17 19.00 19.80
CA GLN A 30 0.47 17.83 20.39
C GLN A 30 1.30 17.07 19.35
N LEU A 31 0.72 16.82 18.14
CA LEU A 31 1.42 16.16 17.04
C LEU A 31 2.74 16.87 16.70
N TRP A 32 2.68 18.18 16.52
CA TRP A 32 3.85 18.99 16.16
C TRP A 32 4.88 19.02 17.27
N GLN A 33 4.49 19.32 18.52
CA GLN A 33 5.40 19.40 19.66
C GLN A 33 6.11 18.07 19.93
N GLN A 34 5.35 16.97 19.95
CA GLN A 34 5.90 15.63 20.14
C GLN A 34 6.85 15.23 19.00
N ALA A 35 6.47 15.54 17.76
CA ALA A 35 7.32 15.25 16.60
C ALA A 35 8.62 16.07 16.62
N CYS A 36 8.58 17.36 17.01
CA CYS A 36 9.78 18.17 17.14
C CYS A 36 10.72 17.61 18.21
N THR A 37 10.19 17.23 19.38
CA THR A 37 10.99 16.67 20.47
C THR A 37 11.63 15.33 20.07
N LEU A 38 10.85 14.43 19.50
CA LEU A 38 11.36 13.15 19.00
C LEU A 38 12.34 13.35 17.83
N GLY A 39 12.07 14.31 16.95
CA GLY A 39 12.94 14.65 15.83
C GLY A 39 14.33 15.10 16.28
N GLN A 40 14.43 15.91 17.34
CA GLN A 40 15.72 16.30 17.92
C GLN A 40 16.52 15.10 18.43
N TRP A 41 15.86 14.14 19.07
CA TRP A 41 16.52 12.91 19.50
C TRP A 41 16.97 12.08 18.28
N LEU A 42 16.11 11.96 17.24
CA LEU A 42 16.43 11.22 16.03
C LEU A 42 17.58 11.85 15.24
N GLN A 43 17.81 13.16 15.29
CA GLN A 43 18.97 13.79 14.66
C GLN A 43 20.31 13.27 15.19
N GLN A 44 20.34 12.75 16.42
CA GLN A 44 21.52 12.16 17.05
C GLN A 44 21.72 10.68 16.70
N GLN A 45 20.74 10.05 16.06
CA GLN A 45 20.80 8.65 15.63
C GLN A 45 21.39 8.55 14.21
N SER A 46 21.66 7.34 13.73
CA SER A 46 22.13 7.07 12.37
C SER A 46 21.15 6.20 11.58
N GLY A 47 21.21 6.26 10.26
CA GLY A 47 20.44 5.39 9.36
C GLY A 47 18.95 5.68 9.31
N PRO A 48 18.18 4.87 8.58
CA PRO A 48 16.74 4.91 8.53
C PRO A 48 16.11 4.43 9.84
N VAL A 49 14.87 4.81 10.10
CA VAL A 49 14.15 4.49 11.34
C VAL A 49 12.95 3.59 11.03
N MET A 50 12.95 2.37 11.56
CA MET A 50 11.77 1.53 11.47
C MET A 50 10.72 2.00 12.49
N VAL A 51 9.49 2.18 12.05
CA VAL A 51 8.34 2.48 12.92
C VAL A 51 7.41 1.27 12.89
N CYS A 52 7.42 0.50 13.97
CA CYS A 52 6.63 -0.72 14.13
C CYS A 52 5.38 -0.41 14.96
N GLY A 53 4.23 -0.32 14.28
CA GLY A 53 2.97 0.01 14.91
C GLY A 53 1.79 -0.21 13.97
N GLN A 54 0.59 0.06 14.47
CA GLN A 54 -0.65 -0.04 13.67
C GLN A 54 -1.31 1.32 13.50
N LYS A 55 -2.25 1.66 14.36
CA LYS A 55 -3.03 2.90 14.30
C LYS A 55 -2.92 3.75 15.57
N GLU A 56 -1.90 3.51 16.38
CA GLU A 56 -1.66 4.30 17.58
C GLU A 56 -1.28 5.76 17.21
N PRO A 57 -1.71 6.78 17.98
CA PRO A 57 -1.40 8.19 17.69
C PRO A 57 0.09 8.52 17.64
N LEU A 58 0.93 7.72 18.28
CA LEU A 58 2.39 7.87 18.20
C LEU A 58 2.99 7.49 16.84
N VAL A 59 2.27 6.74 15.98
CA VAL A 59 2.77 6.40 14.64
C VAL A 59 2.92 7.64 13.75
N PRO A 60 1.89 8.47 13.53
CA PRO A 60 2.06 9.71 12.77
C PRO A 60 3.02 10.71 13.43
N VAL A 61 3.16 10.70 14.77
CA VAL A 61 4.20 11.47 15.47
C VAL A 61 5.59 11.01 15.04
N ALA A 62 5.84 9.70 15.05
CA ALA A 62 7.14 9.12 14.66
C ALA A 62 7.46 9.40 13.19
N PHE A 63 6.49 9.27 12.27
CA PHE A 63 6.70 9.59 10.87
C PHE A 63 7.06 11.07 10.66
N LEU A 64 6.33 11.98 11.30
CA LEU A 64 6.60 13.40 11.23
C LEU A 64 7.97 13.74 11.86
N ALA A 65 8.33 13.10 12.99
CA ALA A 65 9.63 13.27 13.63
C ALA A 65 10.78 12.80 12.73
N CYS A 66 10.61 11.70 12.00
CA CYS A 66 11.61 11.24 11.04
C CYS A 66 11.81 12.24 9.91
N LEU A 67 10.72 12.78 9.32
CA LEU A 67 10.83 13.82 8.29
C LEU A 67 11.51 15.08 8.83
N LEU A 68 11.18 15.51 10.05
CA LEU A 68 11.83 16.64 10.73
C LEU A 68 13.32 16.37 10.96
N ALA A 69 13.69 15.14 11.30
CA ALA A 69 15.09 14.76 11.50
C ALA A 69 15.88 14.55 10.19
N GLY A 70 15.21 14.61 9.03
CA GLY A 70 15.82 14.32 7.73
C GLY A 70 16.17 12.84 7.54
N ARG A 71 15.44 11.94 8.18
CA ARG A 71 15.62 10.48 8.13
C ARG A 71 14.44 9.79 7.51
N PRO A 72 14.64 8.81 6.62
CA PRO A 72 13.52 8.03 6.10
C PRO A 72 12.90 7.17 7.22
N TYR A 73 11.56 7.15 7.28
CA TYR A 73 10.86 6.18 8.11
C TYR A 73 10.50 4.93 7.30
N LEU A 74 10.54 3.76 7.97
CA LEU A 74 10.12 2.47 7.42
C LEU A 74 8.88 2.01 8.19
N PRO A 75 7.68 2.18 7.63
CA PRO A 75 6.46 1.75 8.30
C PRO A 75 6.33 0.24 8.25
N THR A 76 6.21 -0.37 9.42
CA THR A 76 6.00 -1.82 9.59
C THR A 76 4.90 -2.09 10.61
N THR A 77 4.50 -3.34 10.72
CA THR A 77 3.48 -3.76 11.68
C THR A 77 3.99 -4.93 12.54
N PRO A 78 3.63 -5.00 13.82
CA PRO A 78 3.98 -6.13 14.67
C PRO A 78 3.32 -7.46 14.23
N GLN A 79 2.40 -7.42 13.28
CA GLN A 79 1.81 -8.62 12.66
C GLN A 79 2.72 -9.30 11.62
N PHE A 80 3.77 -8.61 11.18
CA PHE A 80 4.76 -9.26 10.31
C PHE A 80 5.55 -10.30 11.10
N PRO A 81 5.86 -11.45 10.47
CA PRO A 81 6.76 -12.42 11.09
C PRO A 81 8.08 -11.77 11.52
N VAL A 82 8.59 -12.18 12.68
CA VAL A 82 9.86 -11.63 13.22
C VAL A 82 11.00 -11.78 12.22
N GLY A 83 11.08 -12.93 11.54
CA GLY A 83 12.09 -13.15 10.50
C GLY A 83 12.00 -12.16 9.34
N ARG A 84 10.76 -11.72 8.96
CA ARG A 84 10.58 -10.69 7.94
C ARG A 84 11.03 -9.32 8.43
N LEU A 85 10.68 -8.96 9.67
CA LEU A 85 11.13 -7.69 10.28
C LEU A 85 12.66 -7.64 10.40
N GLN A 86 13.28 -8.74 10.83
CA GLN A 86 14.74 -8.87 10.91
C GLN A 86 15.41 -8.72 9.53
N THR A 87 14.85 -9.35 8.50
CA THR A 87 15.31 -9.21 7.12
C THR A 87 15.24 -7.76 6.63
N ILE A 88 14.13 -7.07 6.92
CA ILE A 88 13.96 -5.65 6.59
C ILE A 88 15.01 -4.79 7.31
N CYS A 89 15.24 -5.02 8.61
CA CYS A 89 16.27 -4.30 9.36
C CYS A 89 17.66 -4.47 8.74
N GLN A 90 18.03 -5.70 8.39
CA GLN A 90 19.31 -6.02 7.77
C GLN A 90 19.47 -5.39 6.37
N GLN A 91 18.44 -5.52 5.54
CA GLN A 91 18.47 -4.96 4.18
C GLN A 91 18.53 -3.42 4.18
N ALA A 92 17.86 -2.78 5.13
CA ALA A 92 17.78 -1.33 5.21
C ALA A 92 18.84 -0.70 6.10
N ASP A 93 19.73 -1.49 6.72
CA ASP A 93 20.70 -1.01 7.71
C ASP A 93 20.03 -0.19 8.82
N VAL A 94 18.91 -0.73 9.34
CA VAL A 94 18.15 -0.11 10.43
C VAL A 94 18.88 -0.30 11.74
N SER A 95 19.21 0.79 12.42
CA SER A 95 19.79 0.77 13.78
C SER A 95 18.78 1.10 14.88
N THR A 96 17.67 1.77 14.52
CA THR A 96 16.66 2.27 15.48
C THR A 96 15.26 1.81 15.06
N VAL A 97 14.54 1.20 16.01
CA VAL A 97 13.15 0.74 15.83
C VAL A 97 12.29 1.41 16.91
N LEU A 98 11.30 2.19 16.48
CA LEU A 98 10.30 2.80 17.34
C LEU A 98 9.05 1.91 17.35
N CYS A 99 8.69 1.37 18.52
CA CYS A 99 7.54 0.50 18.70
C CYS A 99 6.41 1.25 19.40
N THR A 100 5.24 1.35 18.75
CA THR A 100 4.04 1.98 19.35
C THR A 100 3.08 0.97 19.97
N GLY A 101 3.38 -0.32 19.80
CA GLY A 101 2.66 -1.47 20.32
C GLY A 101 3.61 -2.57 20.79
N PRO A 102 3.26 -3.85 20.63
CA PRO A 102 4.12 -4.97 21.02
C PRO A 102 5.51 -4.88 20.38
N VAL A 103 6.54 -5.08 21.21
CA VAL A 103 7.94 -5.04 20.78
C VAL A 103 8.33 -6.38 20.15
N PRO A 104 8.74 -6.43 18.87
CA PRO A 104 9.23 -7.65 18.27
C PRO A 104 10.62 -8.01 18.81
N PRO A 105 10.96 -9.29 18.99
CA PRO A 105 12.26 -9.74 19.47
C PRO A 105 13.33 -9.66 18.36
N LEU A 106 13.69 -8.45 17.95
CA LEU A 106 14.73 -8.18 16.96
C LEU A 106 16.11 -8.09 17.60
N THR A 107 17.14 -8.46 16.84
CA THR A 107 18.55 -8.39 17.26
C THR A 107 19.28 -7.28 16.50
N ASP A 108 20.38 -6.83 17.08
CA ASP A 108 21.31 -5.84 16.47
C ASP A 108 20.68 -4.47 16.15
N VAL A 109 19.60 -4.12 16.86
CA VAL A 109 18.92 -2.83 16.73
C VAL A 109 18.57 -2.25 18.09
N SER A 110 18.50 -0.94 18.18
CA SER A 110 17.99 -0.23 19.37
C SER A 110 16.46 -0.23 19.33
N LEU A 111 15.83 -0.98 20.22
CA LEU A 111 14.37 -1.05 20.36
C LEU A 111 13.91 -0.01 21.37
N ILE A 112 13.03 0.90 20.93
CA ILE A 112 12.38 1.91 21.78
C ILE A 112 10.93 1.48 21.90
N ASP A 113 10.52 1.04 23.07
CA ASP A 113 9.14 0.63 23.34
C ASP A 113 8.18 1.84 23.43
N ALA A 114 6.89 1.57 23.55
CA ALA A 114 5.86 2.61 23.57
C ALA A 114 6.00 3.57 24.77
N GLU A 115 6.42 3.08 25.92
CA GLU A 115 6.61 3.91 27.11
C GLU A 115 7.83 4.82 26.96
N GLN A 116 8.95 4.27 26.52
CA GLN A 116 10.18 5.03 26.22
C GLN A 116 9.91 6.06 25.12
N LEU A 117 9.17 5.69 24.07
CA LEU A 117 8.78 6.59 22.99
C LEU A 117 7.93 7.75 23.50
N GLN A 118 6.95 7.47 24.36
CA GLN A 118 6.12 8.50 24.99
C GLN A 118 6.97 9.43 25.86
N GLN A 119 7.91 8.89 26.65
CA GLN A 119 8.83 9.69 27.47
C GLN A 119 9.72 10.59 26.60
N LEU A 120 10.23 10.07 25.46
CA LEU A 120 11.00 10.85 24.49
C LEU A 120 10.17 12.01 23.92
N CYS A 121 8.91 11.77 23.59
CA CYS A 121 8.00 12.77 23.04
C CYS A 121 7.59 13.86 24.06
N CYS A 122 7.67 13.59 25.36
CA CYS A 122 7.27 14.51 26.43
C CYS A 122 8.43 15.35 27.01
N ARG A 123 9.66 15.24 26.49
CA ARG A 123 10.78 16.07 26.93
C ARG A 123 10.54 17.54 26.59
N SER A 124 11.22 18.44 27.29
CA SER A 124 11.13 19.88 27.01
C SER A 124 11.61 20.18 25.58
N VAL A 125 10.74 20.85 24.81
CA VAL A 125 11.04 21.24 23.42
C VAL A 125 12.11 22.33 23.44
N GLN A 126 13.27 22.10 22.86
CA GLN A 126 14.20 23.14 22.45
C GLN A 126 13.74 23.71 21.10
N PRO A 127 14.11 24.95 20.72
CA PRO A 127 13.80 25.47 19.40
C PRO A 127 14.27 24.48 18.32
N PHE A 128 13.32 23.93 17.55
CA PHE A 128 13.63 22.96 16.53
C PHE A 128 14.12 23.69 15.27
N THR A 129 15.31 23.36 14.83
CA THR A 129 15.85 23.84 13.55
C THR A 129 15.74 22.73 12.52
N LEU A 130 15.05 22.99 11.40
CA LEU A 130 15.01 22.06 10.29
C LEU A 130 16.43 21.79 9.79
N PRO A 131 16.80 20.55 9.44
CA PRO A 131 18.10 20.23 8.90
C PRO A 131 18.42 21.09 7.68
N ASN A 132 19.65 21.60 7.58
CA ASN A 132 20.12 22.33 6.42
C ASN A 132 20.22 21.37 5.21
N GLY A 133 19.42 21.65 4.18
CA GLY A 133 19.37 20.89 2.95
C GLY A 133 18.15 19.97 2.85
N PRO A 134 17.71 19.65 1.63
CA PRO A 134 16.60 18.75 1.43
C PRO A 134 16.99 17.34 1.87
N ALA A 135 16.25 16.75 2.82
CA ALA A 135 16.30 15.32 3.05
C ALA A 135 15.97 14.63 1.70
N LYS A 136 16.84 13.72 1.26
CA LYS A 136 16.60 13.01 -0.01
C LYS A 136 15.42 12.06 0.12
N ASP A 137 15.40 11.23 1.17
CA ASP A 137 14.41 10.18 1.38
C ASP A 137 13.37 10.64 2.42
N ALA A 138 12.09 10.40 2.12
CA ALA A 138 10.99 10.59 3.06
C ALA A 138 10.66 9.29 3.80
N TYR A 139 10.46 8.23 3.03
CA TYR A 139 10.15 6.90 3.57
C TYR A 139 10.61 5.79 2.63
N TRP A 140 10.79 4.61 3.22
CA TRP A 140 11.06 3.38 2.49
C TRP A 140 9.95 2.38 2.79
N LEU A 141 9.32 1.87 1.75
CA LEU A 141 8.20 0.94 1.89
C LEU A 141 8.58 -0.42 1.31
N PHE A 142 8.52 -1.46 2.16
CA PHE A 142 8.90 -2.81 1.77
C PHE A 142 7.73 -3.57 1.17
N THR A 143 7.88 -3.96 -0.08
CA THR A 143 6.93 -4.79 -0.84
C THR A 143 7.47 -6.20 -1.02
N SER A 144 6.63 -7.13 -1.50
CA SER A 144 7.10 -8.44 -1.93
C SER A 144 8.10 -8.33 -3.07
N GLY A 145 9.07 -9.24 -3.11
CA GLY A 145 10.14 -9.25 -4.11
C GLY A 145 10.19 -10.54 -4.92
N SER A 146 10.40 -10.42 -6.23
CA SER A 146 10.51 -11.55 -7.17
C SER A 146 11.71 -12.48 -6.90
N THR A 147 12.67 -12.04 -6.08
CA THR A 147 13.82 -12.85 -5.65
C THR A 147 13.57 -13.66 -4.37
N GLY A 148 12.33 -13.68 -3.88
CA GLY A 148 11.97 -14.37 -2.64
C GLY A 148 12.27 -13.58 -1.35
N THR A 149 12.75 -12.34 -1.46
CA THR A 149 13.01 -11.45 -0.33
C THR A 149 12.30 -10.10 -0.54
N PRO A 150 11.81 -9.44 0.55
CA PRO A 150 11.19 -8.14 0.44
C PRO A 150 12.12 -7.12 -0.21
N LYS A 151 11.58 -6.22 -1.05
CA LYS A 151 12.31 -5.10 -1.64
C LYS A 151 11.79 -3.77 -1.12
N GLY A 152 12.69 -2.92 -0.63
CA GLY A 152 12.37 -1.59 -0.11
C GLY A 152 12.36 -0.54 -1.22
N VAL A 153 11.22 0.07 -1.47
CA VAL A 153 11.06 1.19 -2.41
C VAL A 153 11.40 2.49 -1.69
N ARG A 154 12.32 3.28 -2.23
CA ARG A 154 12.77 4.56 -1.65
C ARG A 154 11.97 5.71 -2.26
N ILE A 155 11.27 6.45 -1.43
CA ILE A 155 10.50 7.63 -1.84
C ILE A 155 11.13 8.89 -1.29
N SER A 156 11.39 9.86 -2.17
CA SER A 156 11.98 11.14 -1.79
C SER A 156 10.95 12.07 -1.14
N VAL A 157 11.43 13.05 -0.38
CA VAL A 157 10.60 14.15 0.15
C VAL A 157 9.95 14.92 -1.02
N GLY A 158 10.70 15.14 -2.11
CA GLY A 158 10.18 15.81 -3.31
C GLY A 158 9.03 15.05 -3.97
N ALA A 159 9.15 13.71 -4.09
CA ALA A 159 8.09 12.87 -4.64
C ALA A 159 6.84 12.86 -3.74
N LEU A 160 7.04 12.77 -2.42
CA LEU A 160 5.95 12.86 -1.45
C LEU A 160 5.24 14.23 -1.52
N GLU A 161 5.98 15.33 -1.57
CA GLU A 161 5.40 16.67 -1.70
C GLU A 161 4.67 16.88 -3.03
N ASN A 162 5.20 16.30 -4.12
CA ASN A 162 4.54 16.29 -5.42
C ASN A 162 3.21 15.53 -5.35
N PHE A 163 3.21 14.34 -4.75
CA PHE A 163 1.99 13.55 -4.53
C PHE A 163 0.94 14.29 -3.71
N VAL A 164 1.34 14.94 -2.60
CA VAL A 164 0.43 15.72 -1.75
C VAL A 164 -0.18 16.89 -2.54
N ARG A 165 0.63 17.60 -3.31
CA ARG A 165 0.16 18.70 -4.16
C ARG A 165 -0.83 18.21 -5.21
N TRP A 166 -0.50 17.11 -5.88
CA TRP A 166 -1.38 16.47 -6.86
C TRP A 166 -2.71 16.04 -6.24
N MET A 167 -2.69 15.30 -5.11
CA MET A 167 -3.91 14.89 -4.42
C MET A 167 -4.81 16.08 -4.06
N LEU A 168 -4.23 17.17 -3.54
CA LEU A 168 -4.97 18.39 -3.18
C LEU A 168 -5.43 19.19 -4.40
N SER A 169 -4.87 18.97 -5.59
CA SER A 169 -5.34 19.59 -6.83
C SER A 169 -6.57 18.88 -7.43
N LEU A 170 -6.88 17.65 -7.01
CA LEU A 170 -8.07 16.92 -7.44
C LEU A 170 -9.33 17.60 -6.84
N PRO A 171 -10.27 18.14 -7.63
CA PRO A 171 -11.42 18.89 -7.09
C PRO A 171 -12.21 18.11 -6.04
N ALA A 172 -12.40 16.81 -6.29
CA ALA A 172 -13.12 15.94 -5.36
C ALA A 172 -12.41 15.77 -3.99
N VAL A 173 -11.09 15.86 -3.96
CA VAL A 173 -10.28 15.78 -2.73
C VAL A 173 -10.21 17.17 -2.08
N ALA A 174 -9.95 18.21 -2.85
CA ALA A 174 -9.86 19.60 -2.35
C ALA A 174 -11.10 20.02 -1.57
N ASP A 175 -12.30 19.70 -2.07
CA ASP A 175 -13.59 20.06 -1.44
C ASP A 175 -13.83 19.39 -0.07
N CYS A 176 -13.06 18.37 0.29
CA CYS A 176 -13.16 17.68 1.58
C CYS A 176 -11.83 17.62 2.34
N ALA A 177 -10.80 18.33 1.86
CA ALA A 177 -9.44 18.23 2.40
C ALA A 177 -9.33 18.64 3.87
N GLN A 178 -10.11 19.64 4.32
CA GLN A 178 -10.16 20.08 5.73
C GLN A 178 -11.14 19.28 6.60
N GLY A 179 -11.84 18.31 6.01
CA GLY A 179 -12.75 17.39 6.69
C GLY A 179 -12.02 16.24 7.36
N ILE A 180 -12.74 15.13 7.56
CA ILE A 180 -12.20 13.92 8.15
C ILE A 180 -11.91 12.90 7.04
N ALA A 181 -10.65 12.48 6.92
CA ALA A 181 -10.26 11.35 6.09
C ALA A 181 -10.30 10.07 6.93
N VAL A 182 -11.01 9.05 6.44
CA VAL A 182 -11.01 7.72 7.06
C VAL A 182 -9.82 6.94 6.54
N ASN A 183 -8.84 6.69 7.40
CA ASN A 183 -7.66 5.91 7.08
C ASN A 183 -7.89 4.42 7.37
N GLN A 184 -8.10 3.66 6.31
CA GLN A 184 -8.31 2.22 6.35
C GLN A 184 -6.99 1.46 6.14
N ALA A 185 -6.21 1.82 5.14
CA ALA A 185 -5.00 1.09 4.77
C ALA A 185 -3.97 1.03 5.90
N PRO A 186 -3.34 -0.12 6.16
CA PRO A 186 -2.20 -0.21 7.09
C PRO A 186 -1.09 0.77 6.70
N PHE A 187 -0.35 1.29 7.66
CA PHE A 187 0.76 2.22 7.34
C PHE A 187 1.91 1.55 6.59
N SER A 188 2.05 0.24 6.70
CA SER A 188 2.97 -0.55 5.87
C SER A 188 2.54 -0.67 4.39
N PHE A 189 1.49 0.06 3.99
CA PHE A 189 0.91 0.10 2.66
C PHE A 189 0.88 1.54 2.13
N ASP A 190 1.28 1.75 0.87
CA ASP A 190 1.40 3.09 0.27
C ASP A 190 0.07 3.85 0.17
N LEU A 191 -1.06 3.15 0.06
CA LEU A 191 -2.37 3.79 0.06
C LEU A 191 -2.64 4.61 1.34
N SER A 192 -1.99 4.28 2.46
CA SER A 192 -2.08 5.07 3.70
C SER A 192 -1.52 6.48 3.54
N VAL A 193 -0.58 6.68 2.62
CA VAL A 193 0.02 7.99 2.28
C VAL A 193 -1.04 8.93 1.71
N ALA A 194 -2.02 8.39 0.95
CA ALA A 194 -3.12 9.17 0.35
C ALA A 194 -4.06 9.79 1.39
N ASP A 195 -4.16 9.19 2.58
CA ASP A 195 -4.95 9.77 3.66
C ASP A 195 -4.10 10.67 4.55
N LEU A 196 -2.90 10.21 4.94
CA LEU A 196 -2.11 10.83 6.00
C LEU A 196 -1.62 12.23 5.60
N TRP A 197 -0.75 12.31 4.61
CA TRP A 197 -0.03 13.53 4.32
C TRP A 197 -0.89 14.63 3.69
N PRO A 198 -1.77 14.35 2.69
CA PRO A 198 -2.65 15.37 2.14
C PRO A 198 -3.62 15.95 3.18
N THR A 199 -4.13 15.09 4.11
CA THR A 199 -5.06 15.55 5.15
C THR A 199 -4.37 16.43 6.17
N LEU A 200 -3.20 16.02 6.68
CA LEU A 200 -2.45 16.81 7.65
C LEU A 200 -1.95 18.13 7.05
N ALA A 201 -1.50 18.12 5.79
CA ALA A 201 -1.06 19.32 5.09
C ALA A 201 -2.21 20.32 4.86
N ALA A 202 -3.42 19.84 4.61
CA ALA A 202 -4.61 20.69 4.42
C ALA A 202 -5.26 21.16 5.73
N GLY A 203 -4.79 20.69 6.89
CA GLY A 203 -5.40 21.01 8.18
C GLY A 203 -6.67 20.22 8.47
N GLY A 204 -6.88 19.09 7.81
CA GLY A 204 -7.97 18.13 8.06
C GLY A 204 -7.71 17.24 9.26
N SER A 205 -8.59 16.28 9.51
CA SER A 205 -8.48 15.30 10.59
C SER A 205 -8.45 13.90 10.01
N ILE A 206 -7.78 12.97 10.68
CA ILE A 206 -7.73 11.56 10.30
C ILE A 206 -8.49 10.75 11.33
N PHE A 207 -9.41 9.91 10.86
CA PHE A 207 -10.02 8.84 11.64
C PHE A 207 -9.49 7.51 11.16
N ALA A 208 -8.67 6.86 11.99
CA ALA A 208 -8.01 5.61 11.62
C ALA A 208 -8.80 4.40 12.11
N LEU A 209 -9.04 3.45 11.20
CA LEU A 209 -9.67 2.16 11.49
C LEU A 209 -8.60 1.15 11.88
N ASP A 210 -8.71 0.57 13.06
CA ASP A 210 -7.83 -0.51 13.51
C ASP A 210 -8.24 -1.87 12.93
N ASP A 211 -7.40 -2.89 13.15
CA ASP A 211 -7.63 -4.23 12.61
C ASP A 211 -8.84 -4.92 13.23
N ARG A 212 -9.18 -4.63 14.50
CA ARG A 212 -10.38 -5.20 15.14
C ARG A 212 -11.63 -4.67 14.48
N GLN A 213 -11.68 -3.36 14.27
CA GLN A 213 -12.79 -2.70 13.57
C GLN A 213 -12.94 -3.21 12.13
N GLN A 214 -11.83 -3.56 11.46
CA GLN A 214 -11.87 -4.04 10.08
C GLN A 214 -12.16 -5.54 9.95
N SER A 215 -11.86 -6.34 10.96
CA SER A 215 -12.07 -7.80 10.94
C SER A 215 -13.51 -8.24 11.24
N ASP A 216 -14.30 -7.37 11.83
CA ASP A 216 -15.70 -7.62 12.23
C ASP A 216 -16.64 -6.58 11.59
N LEU A 217 -17.53 -7.02 10.70
CA LEU A 217 -18.42 -6.13 9.96
C LEU A 217 -19.30 -5.23 10.83
N PRO A 218 -19.95 -5.69 11.91
CA PRO A 218 -20.66 -4.83 12.84
C PRO A 218 -19.79 -3.72 13.41
N GLN A 219 -18.59 -4.03 13.88
CA GLN A 219 -17.65 -3.03 14.41
C GLN A 219 -17.20 -2.06 13.32
N LEU A 220 -16.95 -2.55 12.08
CA LEU A 220 -16.60 -1.72 10.96
C LEU A 220 -17.69 -0.68 10.66
N TYR A 221 -18.94 -1.10 10.56
CA TYR A 221 -20.04 -0.16 10.27
C TYR A 221 -20.26 0.81 11.42
N GLN A 222 -20.13 0.37 12.67
CA GLN A 222 -20.17 1.26 13.82
C GLN A 222 -19.08 2.32 13.76
N ALA A 223 -17.84 1.93 13.50
CA ALA A 223 -16.69 2.85 13.39
C ALA A 223 -16.85 3.82 12.21
N LEU A 224 -17.29 3.33 11.04
CA LEU A 224 -17.56 4.18 9.87
C LEU A 224 -18.65 5.20 10.16
N GLY A 225 -19.75 4.81 10.81
CA GLY A 225 -20.83 5.70 11.21
C GLY A 225 -20.40 6.77 12.21
N GLN A 226 -19.52 6.42 13.14
CA GLN A 226 -18.98 7.33 14.16
C GLN A 226 -17.86 8.24 13.64
N SER A 227 -17.22 7.87 12.51
CA SER A 227 -16.07 8.59 11.98
C SER A 227 -16.36 10.05 11.59
N GLY A 228 -17.59 10.33 11.15
CA GLY A 228 -17.93 11.60 10.52
C GLY A 228 -17.12 11.88 9.25
N GLY A 229 -16.59 10.82 8.63
CA GLY A 229 -15.68 10.88 7.49
C GLY A 229 -16.28 11.56 6.26
N SER A 230 -15.52 12.49 5.67
CA SER A 230 -15.86 13.16 4.40
C SER A 230 -15.15 12.54 3.21
N ARG A 231 -14.05 11.83 3.44
CA ARG A 231 -13.26 11.10 2.44
C ARG A 231 -12.89 9.72 2.98
N LEU A 232 -12.91 8.73 2.08
CA LEU A 232 -12.43 7.36 2.33
C LEU A 232 -11.48 6.98 1.20
N SER A 233 -10.22 6.69 1.52
CA SER A 233 -9.29 6.06 0.57
C SER A 233 -9.20 4.58 0.88
N CYS A 234 -9.48 3.74 -0.11
CA CYS A 234 -9.45 2.29 0.09
C CYS A 234 -9.23 1.54 -1.22
N THR A 235 -9.04 0.23 -1.10
CA THR A 235 -9.00 -0.65 -2.28
C THR A 235 -10.42 -0.99 -2.74
N PRO A 236 -10.61 -1.32 -4.03
CA PRO A 236 -11.89 -1.87 -4.51
C PRO A 236 -12.38 -3.09 -3.72
N SER A 237 -11.49 -3.93 -3.21
CA SER A 237 -11.83 -5.05 -2.34
C SER A 237 -12.44 -4.62 -1.01
N PHE A 238 -11.89 -3.59 -0.36
CA PHE A 238 -12.46 -3.05 0.86
C PHE A 238 -13.82 -2.39 0.61
N ALA A 239 -13.95 -1.64 -0.47
CA ALA A 239 -15.24 -1.09 -0.87
C ALA A 239 -16.30 -2.18 -1.11
N ARG A 240 -15.93 -3.30 -1.76
CA ARG A 240 -16.83 -4.48 -1.90
C ARG A 240 -17.20 -5.09 -0.55
N LEU A 241 -16.25 -5.19 0.38
CA LEU A 241 -16.53 -5.65 1.74
C LEU A 241 -17.56 -4.76 2.43
N CYS A 242 -17.41 -3.45 2.37
CA CYS A 242 -18.40 -2.51 2.91
C CYS A 242 -19.77 -2.64 2.21
N LEU A 243 -19.80 -2.95 0.92
CA LEU A 243 -21.02 -3.13 0.15
C LEU A 243 -21.72 -4.48 0.39
N CYS A 244 -21.15 -5.41 1.17
CA CYS A 244 -21.80 -6.69 1.48
C CYS A 244 -23.11 -6.51 2.26
N ASP A 245 -23.25 -5.41 2.99
CA ASP A 245 -24.47 -5.08 3.71
C ASP A 245 -25.09 -3.76 3.21
N ALA A 246 -26.42 -3.67 3.28
CA ALA A 246 -27.19 -2.48 2.92
C ALA A 246 -26.96 -1.31 3.89
N LEU A 247 -26.45 -1.56 5.08
CA LEU A 247 -26.11 -0.52 6.06
C LEU A 247 -25.07 0.46 5.55
N PHE A 248 -24.14 0.02 4.69
CA PHE A 248 -23.16 0.94 4.07
C PHE A 248 -23.83 1.79 3.01
N CYS A 249 -24.37 2.92 3.43
CA CYS A 249 -25.09 3.88 2.60
C CYS A 249 -24.98 5.31 3.18
N GLU A 250 -25.53 6.28 2.47
CA GLU A 250 -25.50 7.69 2.86
C GLU A 250 -26.06 7.94 4.29
N LYS A 251 -27.03 7.14 4.73
CA LYS A 251 -27.57 7.24 6.10
C LYS A 251 -26.52 6.91 7.18
N LEU A 252 -25.62 5.96 6.90
CA LEU A 252 -24.52 5.59 7.81
C LEU A 252 -23.43 6.65 7.81
N MET A 253 -23.05 7.15 6.62
CA MET A 253 -21.97 8.11 6.45
C MET A 253 -22.46 9.37 5.72
N PRO A 254 -23.29 10.21 6.36
CA PRO A 254 -23.96 11.36 5.68
C PRO A 254 -22.98 12.45 5.24
N LYS A 255 -21.76 12.46 5.74
CA LYS A 255 -20.71 13.41 5.37
C LYS A 255 -19.76 12.91 4.29
N LEU A 256 -19.86 11.65 3.87
CA LEU A 256 -18.99 11.07 2.87
C LEU A 256 -19.25 11.68 1.50
N LYS A 257 -18.27 12.44 1.00
CA LYS A 257 -18.33 13.16 -0.29
C LYS A 257 -17.48 12.50 -1.36
N THR A 258 -16.38 11.86 -0.96
CA THR A 258 -15.39 11.34 -1.90
C THR A 258 -14.89 9.97 -1.44
N ILE A 259 -14.87 9.02 -2.36
CA ILE A 259 -14.13 7.76 -2.20
C ILE A 259 -13.00 7.72 -3.24
N PHE A 260 -11.78 7.50 -2.75
CA PHE A 260 -10.58 7.36 -3.57
C PHE A 260 -10.19 5.89 -3.61
N LEU A 261 -10.28 5.27 -4.78
CA LEU A 261 -10.06 3.84 -4.99
C LEU A 261 -8.77 3.62 -5.77
N CYS A 262 -7.83 2.87 -5.19
CA CYS A 262 -6.55 2.55 -5.79
C CYS A 262 -6.05 1.16 -5.40
N GLY A 263 -5.07 0.63 -6.11
CA GLY A 263 -4.37 -0.62 -5.79
C GLY A 263 -4.93 -1.89 -6.44
N GLU A 264 -6.16 -1.87 -6.93
CA GLU A 264 -6.81 -2.98 -7.64
C GLU A 264 -7.70 -2.47 -8.78
N THR A 265 -8.10 -3.37 -9.69
CA THR A 265 -9.09 -3.04 -10.72
C THR A 265 -10.46 -2.77 -10.11
N LEU A 266 -10.99 -1.58 -10.35
CA LEU A 266 -12.35 -1.21 -9.98
C LEU A 266 -13.34 -1.77 -10.99
N SER A 267 -14.24 -2.66 -10.55
CA SER A 267 -15.31 -3.15 -11.43
C SER A 267 -16.44 -2.13 -11.58
N THR A 268 -17.03 -2.07 -12.76
CA THR A 268 -18.21 -1.23 -13.05
C THR A 268 -19.36 -1.50 -12.08
N ARG A 269 -19.55 -2.77 -11.68
CA ARG A 269 -20.55 -3.15 -10.67
C ARG A 269 -20.30 -2.48 -9.33
N THR A 270 -19.05 -2.47 -8.84
CA THR A 270 -18.69 -1.85 -7.55
C THR A 270 -18.93 -0.35 -7.60
N ALA A 271 -18.48 0.32 -8.67
CA ALA A 271 -18.70 1.75 -8.86
C ALA A 271 -20.19 2.12 -8.88
N ARG A 272 -21.03 1.38 -9.64
CA ARG A 272 -22.49 1.57 -9.65
C ARG A 272 -23.10 1.41 -8.27
N SER A 273 -22.73 0.35 -7.53
CA SER A 273 -23.29 0.09 -6.20
C SER A 273 -22.95 1.20 -5.21
N LEU A 274 -21.74 1.74 -5.25
CA LEU A 274 -21.33 2.90 -4.44
C LEU A 274 -22.20 4.13 -4.77
N MET A 275 -22.34 4.47 -6.04
CA MET A 275 -23.12 5.65 -6.48
C MET A 275 -24.62 5.51 -6.24
N GLN A 276 -25.16 4.29 -6.26
CA GLN A 276 -26.56 4.02 -5.91
C GLN A 276 -26.82 4.20 -4.40
N ARG A 277 -25.86 3.79 -3.55
CA ARG A 277 -26.02 3.90 -2.08
C ARG A 277 -25.67 5.27 -1.53
N PHE A 278 -24.86 6.02 -2.27
CA PHE A 278 -24.40 7.38 -1.94
C PHE A 278 -24.61 8.28 -3.17
N PRO A 279 -25.81 8.86 -3.38
CA PRO A 279 -26.14 9.60 -4.61
C PRO A 279 -25.25 10.81 -4.88
N HIS A 280 -24.64 11.39 -3.86
CA HIS A 280 -23.75 12.57 -3.97
C HIS A 280 -22.25 12.23 -3.91
N LEU A 281 -21.92 10.92 -3.87
CA LEU A 281 -20.56 10.46 -3.76
C LEU A 281 -19.79 10.67 -5.07
N ARG A 282 -18.61 11.26 -4.97
CA ARG A 282 -17.64 11.27 -6.06
C ARG A 282 -16.73 10.05 -5.94
N VAL A 283 -16.83 9.15 -6.89
CA VAL A 283 -15.99 7.95 -6.97
C VAL A 283 -14.81 8.25 -7.85
N LEU A 284 -13.61 8.30 -7.25
CA LEU A 284 -12.34 8.44 -7.96
C LEU A 284 -11.71 7.06 -8.16
N ASN A 285 -11.37 6.73 -9.41
CA ASN A 285 -10.57 5.56 -9.75
C ASN A 285 -9.15 6.03 -10.05
N ALA A 286 -8.17 5.53 -9.29
CA ALA A 286 -6.80 5.98 -9.35
C ALA A 286 -5.83 4.81 -9.62
N TYR A 287 -4.67 5.13 -10.21
CA TYR A 287 -3.65 4.16 -10.54
C TYR A 287 -2.25 4.73 -10.25
N GLY A 288 -1.40 3.86 -9.74
CA GLY A 288 0.02 4.03 -9.59
C GLY A 288 0.62 2.88 -8.79
N PRO A 289 1.91 2.58 -9.00
CA PRO A 289 2.69 1.65 -8.18
C PRO A 289 3.34 2.39 -7.01
N THR A 290 3.78 1.65 -6.01
CA THR A 290 4.54 2.17 -4.86
C THR A 290 5.80 2.93 -5.31
N GLU A 291 6.44 2.49 -6.37
CA GLU A 291 7.64 3.08 -6.99
C GLU A 291 7.40 4.47 -7.60
N ALA A 292 6.13 4.86 -7.76
CA ALA A 292 5.75 6.21 -8.21
C ALA A 292 4.84 6.92 -7.18
N THR A 293 5.07 6.68 -5.92
CA THR A 293 4.44 7.37 -4.78
C THR A 293 2.92 7.17 -4.76
N CYS A 294 2.46 5.92 -4.58
CA CYS A 294 1.07 5.50 -4.40
C CYS A 294 0.19 5.61 -5.65
N ALA A 295 0.01 6.79 -6.22
CA ALA A 295 -0.83 7.00 -7.39
C ALA A 295 -0.37 8.22 -8.19
N VAL A 296 -0.52 8.15 -9.53
CA VAL A 296 -0.13 9.23 -10.46
C VAL A 296 -1.27 9.65 -11.38
N THR A 297 -2.30 8.83 -11.50
CA THR A 297 -3.50 9.15 -12.28
C THR A 297 -4.75 8.98 -11.44
N ALA A 298 -5.79 9.76 -11.75
CA ALA A 298 -7.12 9.59 -11.20
C ALA A 298 -8.18 10.11 -12.17
N VAL A 299 -9.36 9.50 -12.12
CA VAL A 299 -10.55 9.97 -12.83
C VAL A 299 -11.79 9.82 -11.95
N GLN A 300 -12.65 10.81 -11.97
CA GLN A 300 -13.98 10.68 -11.40
C GLN A 300 -14.86 9.86 -12.34
N ILE A 301 -15.43 8.78 -11.82
CA ILE A 301 -16.31 7.91 -12.59
C ILE A 301 -17.67 8.62 -12.76
N THR A 302 -17.99 8.95 -13.98
CA THR A 302 -19.28 9.55 -14.40
C THR A 302 -20.00 8.70 -15.43
N THR A 303 -19.25 7.85 -16.15
CA THR A 303 -19.75 6.92 -17.14
C THR A 303 -19.32 5.50 -16.80
N PHE A 304 -20.10 4.51 -17.22
CA PHE A 304 -19.85 3.12 -16.88
C PHE A 304 -19.45 2.33 -18.13
N THR A 305 -18.17 2.24 -18.35
CA THR A 305 -17.53 1.35 -19.34
C THR A 305 -17.02 0.09 -18.66
N ASP A 306 -16.66 -0.91 -19.44
CA ASP A 306 -16.00 -2.11 -18.92
C ASP A 306 -14.83 -2.47 -19.86
N PRO A 307 -13.59 -2.36 -19.38
CA PRO A 307 -13.14 -1.89 -18.06
C PRO A 307 -13.44 -0.39 -17.82
N LEU A 308 -13.18 0.10 -16.59
CA LEU A 308 -13.19 1.52 -16.25
C LEU A 308 -11.79 2.12 -16.49
N PRO A 309 -11.71 3.39 -16.96
CA PRO A 309 -10.42 4.07 -17.07
C PRO A 309 -9.84 4.32 -15.67
N VAL A 310 -8.52 4.45 -15.59
CA VAL A 310 -7.79 4.77 -14.36
C VAL A 310 -7.29 6.22 -14.30
N GLY A 311 -7.67 7.01 -15.30
CA GLY A 311 -7.48 8.46 -15.30
C GLY A 311 -6.38 8.96 -16.18
N ARG A 312 -5.97 10.19 -15.90
CA ARG A 312 -4.87 10.88 -16.58
C ARG A 312 -3.98 11.55 -15.57
N ILE A 313 -2.75 11.83 -15.94
CA ILE A 313 -1.88 12.70 -15.16
C ILE A 313 -2.46 14.12 -15.21
N ALA A 314 -2.58 14.73 -14.04
CA ALA A 314 -3.01 16.12 -13.92
C ALA A 314 -1.84 17.09 -13.75
N ASP A 315 -0.60 16.59 -13.63
CA ASP A 315 0.61 17.38 -13.41
C ASP A 315 1.38 17.54 -14.73
N ALA A 316 1.69 18.78 -15.11
CA ALA A 316 2.45 19.07 -16.32
C ALA A 316 3.90 18.58 -16.29
N ALA A 317 4.46 18.30 -15.11
CA ALA A 317 5.81 17.78 -14.94
C ALA A 317 5.89 16.25 -15.03
N SER A 318 4.76 15.57 -15.13
CA SER A 318 4.66 14.10 -15.17
C SER A 318 4.05 13.64 -16.50
N GLN A 319 4.43 12.44 -16.95
CA GLN A 319 3.94 11.85 -18.20
C GLN A 319 3.71 10.34 -18.02
N ILE A 320 2.67 9.81 -18.69
CA ILE A 320 2.53 8.37 -18.96
C ILE A 320 2.99 8.09 -20.37
N LEU A 321 3.86 7.11 -20.52
CA LEU A 321 4.23 6.51 -21.79
C LEU A 321 3.67 5.10 -21.87
N ILE A 322 3.31 4.70 -23.08
CA ILE A 322 3.06 3.29 -23.41
C ILE A 322 4.24 2.82 -24.24
N LEU A 323 4.97 1.81 -23.75
CA LEU A 323 6.21 1.34 -24.35
C LEU A 323 6.03 -0.03 -25.00
N ASP A 324 6.72 -0.26 -26.11
CA ASP A 324 6.89 -1.59 -26.68
C ASP A 324 7.99 -2.38 -25.96
N ALA A 325 8.25 -3.62 -26.40
CA ALA A 325 9.29 -4.47 -25.84
C ALA A 325 10.72 -3.93 -26.02
N ALA A 326 10.94 -3.02 -26.98
CA ALA A 326 12.22 -2.35 -27.22
C ALA A 326 12.35 -1.04 -26.40
N GLY A 327 11.32 -0.66 -25.62
CA GLY A 327 11.30 0.59 -24.85
C GLY A 327 10.94 1.83 -25.66
N GLN A 328 10.41 1.67 -26.88
CA GLN A 328 9.98 2.78 -27.73
C GLN A 328 8.54 3.18 -27.38
N SER A 329 8.27 4.49 -27.38
CA SER A 329 6.92 5.00 -27.11
C SER A 329 5.96 4.65 -28.25
N LEU A 330 4.84 4.06 -27.90
CA LEU A 330 3.74 3.69 -28.80
C LEU A 330 2.71 4.82 -28.93
N PRO A 331 2.02 4.93 -30.07
CA PRO A 331 0.94 5.88 -30.26
C PRO A 331 -0.29 5.53 -29.39
N GLU A 332 -1.18 6.50 -29.20
CA GLU A 332 -2.48 6.27 -28.55
C GLU A 332 -3.23 5.09 -29.19
N GLN A 333 -4.08 4.45 -28.40
CA GLN A 333 -4.89 3.27 -28.75
C GLN A 333 -4.06 1.99 -29.04
N THR A 334 -2.76 2.03 -28.78
CA THR A 334 -1.93 0.83 -28.85
C THR A 334 -1.62 0.32 -27.44
N THR A 335 -1.72 -1.00 -27.27
CA THR A 335 -1.39 -1.65 -25.99
C THR A 335 0.10 -1.87 -25.86
N GLY A 336 0.65 -1.56 -24.70
CA GLY A 336 2.04 -1.80 -24.34
C GLY A 336 2.27 -1.69 -22.85
N GLU A 337 3.52 -1.61 -22.43
CA GLU A 337 3.87 -1.43 -21.03
C GLU A 337 3.66 0.02 -20.58
N ILE A 338 3.00 0.21 -19.45
CA ILE A 338 2.84 1.52 -18.82
C ILE A 338 4.17 1.93 -18.20
N ALA A 339 4.69 3.09 -18.58
CA ALA A 339 5.83 3.72 -17.94
C ALA A 339 5.44 5.11 -17.41
N ILE A 340 5.93 5.43 -16.21
CA ILE A 340 5.65 6.68 -15.51
C ILE A 340 6.91 7.53 -15.52
N VAL A 341 6.80 8.76 -15.99
CA VAL A 341 7.92 9.73 -16.04
C VAL A 341 7.57 10.92 -15.14
N GLY A 342 8.50 11.38 -14.34
CA GLY A 342 8.35 12.62 -13.61
C GLY A 342 8.69 12.57 -12.11
N PRO A 343 8.38 13.65 -11.38
CA PRO A 343 8.83 13.87 -9.99
C PRO A 343 8.19 12.94 -8.96
N SER A 344 7.12 12.20 -9.30
CA SER A 344 6.51 11.19 -8.44
C SER A 344 7.30 9.88 -8.40
N VAL A 345 8.22 9.66 -9.35
CA VAL A 345 9.05 8.45 -9.40
C VAL A 345 10.02 8.45 -8.22
N GLY A 346 10.12 7.30 -7.55
CA GLY A 346 11.00 7.09 -6.40
C GLY A 346 12.49 7.11 -6.76
N LEU A 347 13.32 6.96 -5.73
CA LEU A 347 14.79 6.99 -5.86
C LEU A 347 15.40 5.63 -6.23
N GLY A 348 14.59 4.61 -6.46
CA GLY A 348 15.03 3.23 -6.67
C GLY A 348 14.72 2.33 -5.48
N TYR A 349 15.32 1.15 -5.50
CA TYR A 349 15.20 0.19 -4.39
C TYR A 349 16.37 0.30 -3.42
N VAL A 350 16.16 -0.16 -2.21
CA VAL A 350 17.20 -0.30 -1.18
C VAL A 350 18.18 -1.38 -1.62
N ASN A 351 19.48 -1.05 -1.60
CA ASN A 351 20.59 -1.99 -1.85
C ASN A 351 20.58 -2.72 -3.21
N THR A 352 19.84 -2.22 -4.19
CA THR A 352 19.88 -2.77 -5.56
C THR A 352 19.65 -1.67 -6.60
N SER A 353 20.35 -1.77 -7.70
CA SER A 353 20.13 -0.93 -8.89
C SER A 353 19.23 -1.59 -9.94
N GLN A 354 18.75 -2.82 -9.68
CA GLN A 354 17.90 -3.55 -10.61
C GLN A 354 16.43 -3.17 -10.45
N GLY A 355 15.67 -3.12 -11.53
CA GLY A 355 14.22 -3.13 -11.54
C GLY A 355 13.52 -1.85 -11.96
N GLY A 356 13.37 -1.61 -13.25
CA GLY A 356 12.39 -0.70 -13.84
C GLY A 356 12.63 0.81 -13.68
N PHE A 357 13.60 1.24 -12.88
CA PHE A 357 13.98 2.65 -12.76
C PHE A 357 14.99 3.02 -13.84
N GLU A 358 14.63 3.99 -14.65
CA GLU A 358 15.37 4.46 -15.82
C GLU A 358 15.35 6.01 -15.89
N SER A 359 15.86 6.56 -16.98
CA SER A 359 15.78 7.99 -17.29
C SER A 359 15.17 8.18 -18.68
N TRP A 360 14.23 9.12 -18.78
CA TRP A 360 13.62 9.53 -20.03
C TRP A 360 13.79 11.04 -20.22
N ASN A 361 14.57 11.45 -21.22
CA ASN A 361 14.88 12.87 -21.48
C ASN A 361 15.38 13.63 -20.23
N GLY A 362 16.20 12.97 -19.41
CA GLY A 362 16.76 13.55 -18.18
C GLY A 362 15.82 13.54 -16.98
N MET A 363 14.59 13.03 -17.10
CA MET A 363 13.66 12.86 -16.01
C MET A 363 13.62 11.40 -15.51
N PRO A 364 13.34 11.16 -14.21
CA PRO A 364 13.14 9.82 -13.69
C PRO A 364 11.98 9.13 -14.41
N LEU A 365 12.18 7.86 -14.78
CA LEU A 365 11.18 6.98 -15.36
C LEU A 365 11.09 5.69 -14.55
N TYR A 366 9.88 5.16 -14.39
CA TYR A 366 9.64 3.83 -13.86
C TYR A 366 8.80 2.98 -14.81
N ARG A 367 9.32 1.83 -15.21
CA ARG A 367 8.60 0.79 -15.96
C ARG A 367 7.82 -0.08 -15.00
N THR A 368 6.49 -0.11 -15.17
CA THR A 368 5.61 -0.67 -14.13
C THR A 368 5.41 -2.18 -14.22
N GLY A 369 5.68 -2.77 -15.39
CA GLY A 369 5.29 -4.14 -15.70
C GLY A 369 3.76 -4.32 -15.86
N ASP A 370 3.00 -3.23 -15.85
CA ASP A 370 1.57 -3.21 -16.14
C ASP A 370 1.33 -2.96 -17.63
N ALA A 371 0.36 -3.67 -18.22
CA ALA A 371 -0.11 -3.42 -19.57
C ALA A 371 -1.23 -2.37 -19.57
N GLY A 372 -1.22 -1.51 -20.57
CA GLY A 372 -2.27 -0.51 -20.76
C GLY A 372 -2.20 0.20 -22.09
N GLN A 373 -3.11 1.14 -22.28
CA GLN A 373 -3.16 2.02 -23.45
C GLN A 373 -3.75 3.38 -23.06
N ILE A 374 -3.47 4.41 -23.84
CA ILE A 374 -4.10 5.71 -23.73
C ILE A 374 -5.20 5.79 -24.80
N ARG A 375 -6.42 6.20 -24.40
CA ARG A 375 -7.56 6.49 -25.31
C ARG A 375 -8.19 7.81 -24.85
N ASP A 376 -8.34 8.72 -25.76
CA ASP A 376 -8.92 10.04 -25.50
C ASP A 376 -8.25 10.76 -24.28
N GLY A 377 -6.94 10.62 -24.18
CA GLY A 377 -6.13 11.16 -23.07
C GLY A 377 -6.34 10.48 -21.72
N LEU A 378 -7.08 9.37 -21.64
CA LEU A 378 -7.26 8.56 -20.43
C LEU A 378 -6.45 7.27 -20.52
N LEU A 379 -5.83 6.89 -19.40
CA LEU A 379 -5.15 5.61 -19.23
C LEU A 379 -6.16 4.51 -18.95
N TRP A 380 -6.02 3.39 -19.65
CA TRP A 380 -6.79 2.16 -19.52
C TRP A 380 -5.85 1.04 -19.12
N TYR A 381 -6.01 0.55 -17.90
CA TYR A 381 -5.24 -0.58 -17.38
C TYR A 381 -5.77 -1.90 -17.96
N GLN A 382 -4.89 -2.81 -18.39
CA GLN A 382 -5.25 -4.06 -19.05
C GLN A 382 -4.69 -5.32 -18.37
N GLY A 383 -4.02 -5.16 -17.22
CA GLY A 383 -3.45 -6.28 -16.47
C GLY A 383 -1.95 -6.18 -16.26
N ARG A 384 -1.34 -7.30 -15.84
CA ARG A 384 0.11 -7.42 -15.64
C ARG A 384 0.76 -8.11 -16.83
N LEU A 385 2.00 -7.69 -17.12
CA LEU A 385 2.90 -8.38 -18.06
C LEU A 385 3.71 -9.50 -17.39
N ASP A 386 3.78 -9.48 -16.07
CA ASP A 386 4.48 -10.45 -15.22
C ASP A 386 3.50 -11.27 -14.34
N ARG A 387 4.04 -12.11 -13.45
CA ARG A 387 3.27 -12.99 -12.56
C ARG A 387 2.74 -12.32 -11.30
N GLN A 388 3.03 -11.05 -11.09
CA GLN A 388 2.66 -10.34 -9.87
C GLN A 388 1.14 -10.34 -9.68
N ILE A 389 0.70 -10.62 -8.46
CA ILE A 389 -0.72 -10.74 -8.09
C ILE A 389 -1.11 -9.55 -7.21
N LYS A 390 -2.21 -8.87 -7.57
CA LYS A 390 -2.87 -7.89 -6.70
C LYS A 390 -4.06 -8.56 -5.99
N TYR A 391 -3.94 -8.79 -4.68
CA TYR A 391 -4.96 -9.49 -3.89
C TYR A 391 -5.29 -8.72 -2.61
N LYS A 392 -6.55 -8.28 -2.46
CA LYS A 392 -7.02 -7.45 -1.34
C LYS A 392 -6.17 -6.18 -1.13
N GLY A 393 -5.68 -5.61 -2.22
CA GLY A 393 -4.78 -4.47 -2.20
C GLY A 393 -3.30 -4.81 -1.99
N TYR A 394 -2.97 -6.01 -1.54
CA TYR A 394 -1.58 -6.44 -1.39
C TYR A 394 -0.97 -6.78 -2.75
N ARG A 395 0.25 -6.31 -2.95
CA ARG A 395 1.12 -6.70 -4.06
C ARG A 395 1.88 -7.95 -3.64
N ILE A 396 1.68 -9.04 -4.35
CA ILE A 396 2.25 -10.36 -4.03
C ILE A 396 3.06 -10.84 -5.23
N GLU A 397 4.31 -11.15 -4.99
CA GLU A 397 5.16 -11.90 -5.92
C GLU A 397 4.99 -13.39 -5.61
N PRO A 398 4.44 -14.21 -6.52
CA PRO A 398 4.31 -15.64 -6.31
C PRO A 398 5.63 -16.31 -5.95
N GLU A 399 6.72 -15.83 -6.54
CA GLU A 399 8.08 -16.31 -6.34
C GLU A 399 8.55 -16.20 -4.88
N GLU A 400 8.07 -15.21 -4.11
CA GLU A 400 8.39 -15.09 -2.68
C GLU A 400 7.77 -16.24 -1.88
N ILE A 401 6.54 -16.63 -2.23
CA ILE A 401 5.87 -17.75 -1.59
C ILE A 401 6.52 -19.07 -2.03
N GLU A 402 6.78 -19.21 -3.33
CA GLU A 402 7.44 -20.37 -3.91
C GLU A 402 8.82 -20.61 -3.29
N ALA A 403 9.63 -19.57 -3.09
CA ALA A 403 10.94 -19.67 -2.46
C ALA A 403 10.87 -20.19 -1.02
N VAL A 404 9.85 -19.76 -0.25
CA VAL A 404 9.63 -20.27 1.10
C VAL A 404 9.22 -21.75 1.07
N LEU A 405 8.31 -22.15 0.18
CA LEU A 405 7.84 -23.52 0.05
C LEU A 405 8.95 -24.44 -0.45
N LEU A 406 9.75 -24.01 -1.42
CA LEU A 406 10.92 -24.77 -1.92
C LEU A 406 12.04 -24.96 -0.87
N SER A 407 12.06 -24.16 0.20
CA SER A 407 12.99 -24.34 1.30
C SER A 407 12.64 -25.54 2.19
N TRP A 408 11.46 -26.12 2.03
CA TRP A 408 11.03 -27.28 2.79
C TRP A 408 11.53 -28.57 2.12
N PRO A 409 12.18 -29.51 2.87
CA PRO A 409 12.72 -30.73 2.31
C PRO A 409 11.69 -31.63 1.62
N GLU A 410 10.42 -31.50 2.02
CA GLU A 410 9.30 -32.29 1.49
C GLU A 410 8.75 -31.74 0.17
N VAL A 411 9.20 -30.56 -0.29
CA VAL A 411 8.71 -29.92 -1.53
C VAL A 411 9.74 -30.08 -2.63
N ARG A 412 9.39 -30.80 -3.67
CA ARG A 412 10.22 -31.00 -4.86
C ARG A 412 10.07 -29.89 -5.88
N ALA A 413 8.83 -29.48 -6.13
CA ALA A 413 8.50 -28.37 -7.00
C ALA A 413 7.18 -27.71 -6.56
N VAL A 414 7.04 -26.42 -6.83
CA VAL A 414 5.83 -25.66 -6.49
C VAL A 414 5.59 -24.54 -7.49
N ALA A 415 4.31 -24.28 -7.75
CA ALA A 415 3.85 -23.07 -8.45
C ALA A 415 2.72 -22.43 -7.66
N VAL A 416 2.79 -21.11 -7.50
CA VAL A 416 1.75 -20.31 -6.83
C VAL A 416 1.00 -19.48 -7.88
N LEU A 417 -0.33 -19.61 -7.89
CA LEU A 417 -1.21 -19.06 -8.92
C LEU A 417 -2.39 -18.31 -8.29
N PRO A 418 -2.92 -17.26 -8.96
CA PRO A 418 -4.14 -16.62 -8.52
C PRO A 418 -5.36 -17.51 -8.77
N ILE A 419 -6.26 -17.55 -7.81
CA ILE A 419 -7.60 -18.12 -7.99
C ILE A 419 -8.50 -16.99 -8.50
N ASN A 420 -8.81 -17.01 -9.79
CA ASN A 420 -9.69 -16.01 -10.39
C ASN A 420 -11.16 -16.44 -10.34
N ARG A 421 -12.04 -15.54 -9.85
CA ARG A 421 -13.50 -15.72 -9.89
C ARG A 421 -14.14 -14.48 -10.47
N ARG A 422 -14.81 -14.62 -11.62
CA ARG A 422 -15.50 -13.51 -12.30
C ARG A 422 -14.60 -12.30 -12.53
N GLY A 423 -13.35 -12.55 -12.98
CA GLY A 423 -12.37 -11.49 -13.25
C GLY A 423 -11.73 -10.84 -12.02
N ILE A 424 -11.91 -11.41 -10.84
CA ILE A 424 -11.36 -10.91 -9.57
C ILE A 424 -10.51 -12.00 -8.92
N VAL A 425 -9.33 -11.65 -8.41
CA VAL A 425 -8.52 -12.56 -7.61
C VAL A 425 -9.23 -12.83 -6.28
N ALA A 426 -9.65 -14.07 -6.08
CA ALA A 426 -10.36 -14.54 -4.88
C ALA A 426 -9.43 -15.17 -3.82
N GLY A 427 -8.22 -15.51 -4.20
CA GLY A 427 -7.21 -16.13 -3.34
C GLY A 427 -5.99 -16.58 -4.11
N LEU A 428 -5.10 -17.28 -3.42
CA LEU A 428 -3.92 -17.92 -3.98
C LEU A 428 -4.06 -19.44 -3.89
N ALA A 429 -3.56 -20.15 -4.89
CA ALA A 429 -3.40 -21.60 -4.90
C ALA A 429 -1.91 -21.96 -4.94
N ALA A 430 -1.51 -22.94 -4.16
CA ALA A 430 -0.22 -23.61 -4.30
C ALA A 430 -0.42 -24.99 -4.94
N VAL A 431 0.20 -25.24 -6.08
CA VAL A 431 0.28 -26.52 -6.74
C VAL A 431 1.65 -27.12 -6.40
N VAL A 432 1.67 -28.25 -5.72
CA VAL A 432 2.90 -28.79 -5.10
C VAL A 432 3.15 -30.22 -5.58
N GLU A 433 4.37 -30.46 -6.03
CA GLU A 433 4.96 -31.79 -6.21
C GLU A 433 5.76 -32.10 -4.94
N TRP A 434 5.32 -33.09 -4.19
CA TRP A 434 5.92 -33.46 -2.91
C TRP A 434 7.01 -34.51 -3.06
N GLU A 435 8.05 -34.39 -2.24
CA GLU A 435 9.03 -35.45 -2.03
C GLU A 435 8.51 -36.34 -0.89
N GLY A 436 7.84 -37.43 -1.23
CA GLY A 436 7.22 -38.34 -0.25
C GLY A 436 5.79 -37.93 0.16
N THR A 437 5.48 -38.05 1.45
CA THR A 437 4.12 -37.77 1.96
C THR A 437 3.84 -36.26 2.05
N PRO A 438 2.73 -35.79 1.47
CA PRO A 438 2.32 -34.39 1.60
C PRO A 438 2.15 -33.97 3.07
N LEU A 439 2.58 -32.76 3.39
CA LEU A 439 2.37 -32.17 4.72
C LEU A 439 0.88 -31.80 4.94
N GLU A 440 0.46 -31.92 6.19
CA GLU A 440 -0.86 -31.47 6.60
C GLU A 440 -1.00 -29.94 6.46
N ARG A 441 -2.20 -29.45 6.07
CA ARG A 441 -2.45 -28.02 5.87
C ARG A 441 -2.17 -27.17 7.11
N SER A 442 -2.41 -27.72 8.30
CA SER A 442 -2.11 -27.10 9.59
C SER A 442 -0.61 -26.85 9.76
N GLU A 443 0.21 -27.82 9.40
CA GLU A 443 1.67 -27.74 9.45
C GLU A 443 2.21 -26.76 8.41
N CYS A 444 1.72 -26.83 7.17
CA CYS A 444 2.07 -25.84 6.15
C CYS A 444 1.80 -24.41 6.64
N ARG A 445 0.62 -24.17 7.24
CA ARG A 445 0.26 -22.88 7.79
C ARG A 445 1.19 -22.44 8.93
N GLN A 446 1.55 -23.34 9.83
CA GLN A 446 2.46 -23.07 10.94
C GLN A 446 3.84 -22.65 10.43
N ARG A 447 4.40 -23.35 9.45
CA ARG A 447 5.71 -23.05 8.86
C ARG A 447 5.67 -21.71 8.07
N LEU A 448 4.61 -21.47 7.30
CA LEU A 448 4.44 -20.19 6.59
C LEU A 448 4.36 -19.01 7.56
N ASN A 449 3.70 -19.18 8.70
CA ASN A 449 3.52 -18.12 9.71
C ASN A 449 4.85 -17.59 10.28
N GLN A 450 5.92 -18.34 10.15
CA GLN A 450 7.26 -17.93 10.59
C GLN A 450 7.98 -17.04 9.58
N ARG A 451 7.54 -17.05 8.31
CA ARG A 451 8.27 -16.44 7.19
C ARG A 451 7.46 -15.42 6.40
N LEU A 452 6.16 -15.64 6.21
CA LEU A 452 5.30 -14.84 5.36
C LEU A 452 4.16 -14.19 6.13
N PRO A 453 3.71 -13.00 5.73
CA PRO A 453 2.47 -12.40 6.22
C PRO A 453 1.25 -13.23 5.81
N SER A 454 0.19 -13.22 6.61
CA SER A 454 -0.99 -14.07 6.43
C SER A 454 -1.75 -13.86 5.11
N TYR A 455 -1.65 -12.68 4.50
CA TYR A 455 -2.28 -12.38 3.21
C TYR A 455 -1.61 -13.13 2.03
N MET A 456 -0.39 -13.65 2.21
CA MET A 456 0.34 -14.45 1.24
C MET A 456 0.04 -15.95 1.32
N TYR A 457 -0.78 -16.39 2.28
CA TYR A 457 -1.02 -17.83 2.45
C TYR A 457 -1.93 -18.37 1.35
N PRO A 458 -1.51 -19.46 0.65
CA PRO A 458 -2.37 -20.17 -0.28
C PRO A 458 -3.65 -20.67 0.42
N ARG A 459 -4.80 -20.37 -0.17
CA ARG A 459 -6.11 -20.87 0.31
C ARG A 459 -6.43 -22.24 -0.21
N CYS A 460 -5.91 -22.56 -1.40
CA CYS A 460 -6.03 -23.86 -2.06
C CYS A 460 -4.65 -24.49 -2.15
N TRP A 461 -4.60 -25.79 -1.85
CA TRP A 461 -3.41 -26.63 -1.99
C TRP A 461 -3.77 -27.77 -2.88
N LYS A 462 -3.03 -27.95 -3.98
CA LYS A 462 -3.19 -29.04 -4.93
C LYS A 462 -1.91 -29.83 -5.01
N THR A 463 -2.02 -31.14 -4.75
CA THR A 463 -0.92 -32.08 -4.95
C THR A 463 -0.96 -32.59 -6.38
N ILE A 464 0.20 -32.65 -7.01
CA ILE A 464 0.40 -33.27 -8.33
C ILE A 464 1.58 -34.27 -8.26
N GLU A 465 1.54 -35.27 -9.12
CA GLU A 465 2.61 -36.27 -9.19
C GLU A 465 3.88 -35.72 -9.83
N GLN A 466 3.70 -34.89 -10.87
CA GLN A 466 4.80 -34.28 -11.59
C GLN A 466 4.41 -32.87 -12.08
N MET A 467 5.30 -31.89 -11.86
CA MET A 467 5.10 -30.54 -12.34
C MET A 467 5.12 -30.50 -13.87
N PRO A 468 4.07 -29.96 -14.53
CA PRO A 468 4.04 -29.84 -15.97
C PRO A 468 5.11 -28.87 -16.44
N MET A 469 5.84 -29.24 -17.49
CA MET A 469 6.95 -28.45 -18.02
C MET A 469 6.70 -28.07 -19.47
N THR A 470 7.04 -26.84 -19.81
CA THR A 470 7.06 -26.39 -21.21
C THR A 470 8.20 -27.07 -21.98
N ARG A 471 8.18 -26.98 -23.32
CA ARG A 471 9.24 -27.50 -24.20
C ARG A 471 10.64 -26.90 -23.90
N HIS A 472 10.68 -25.76 -23.19
CA HIS A 472 11.92 -25.08 -22.80
C HIS A 472 12.36 -25.40 -21.36
N GLY A 473 11.74 -26.40 -20.72
CA GLY A 473 12.11 -26.82 -19.36
C GLY A 473 11.68 -25.86 -18.24
N LYS A 474 10.68 -24.98 -18.48
CA LYS A 474 10.06 -24.14 -17.47
C LYS A 474 8.72 -24.72 -17.06
N CYS A 475 8.26 -24.46 -15.84
CA CYS A 475 6.94 -24.82 -15.37
C CYS A 475 5.85 -24.27 -16.32
N ASP A 476 4.91 -25.14 -16.72
CA ASP A 476 3.79 -24.76 -17.59
C ASP A 476 2.63 -24.19 -16.74
N LEU A 477 2.72 -22.91 -16.45
CA LEU A 477 1.74 -22.21 -15.64
C LEU A 477 0.35 -22.16 -16.26
N HIS A 478 0.30 -22.09 -17.60
CA HIS A 478 -0.99 -22.06 -18.32
C HIS A 478 -1.76 -23.37 -18.11
N HIS A 479 -1.08 -24.50 -18.26
CA HIS A 479 -1.69 -25.80 -17.97
C HIS A 479 -2.14 -25.92 -16.51
N LEU A 480 -1.37 -25.40 -15.54
CA LEU A 480 -1.78 -25.39 -14.15
C LEU A 480 -2.98 -24.49 -13.88
N GLU A 481 -3.10 -23.35 -14.56
CA GLU A 481 -4.26 -22.46 -14.46
C GLU A 481 -5.53 -23.12 -15.01
N GLU A 482 -5.43 -23.83 -16.13
CA GLU A 482 -6.54 -24.61 -16.69
C GLU A 482 -7.00 -25.69 -15.70
N MET A 483 -6.09 -26.45 -15.14
CA MET A 483 -6.39 -27.46 -14.11
C MET A 483 -7.13 -26.90 -12.89
N LEU A 484 -6.75 -25.70 -12.42
CA LEU A 484 -7.42 -25.03 -11.28
C LEU A 484 -8.81 -24.52 -11.65
N ASN A 485 -9.01 -24.04 -12.88
CA ASN A 485 -10.29 -23.54 -13.36
C ASN A 485 -11.31 -24.64 -13.56
N ASP A 486 -10.92 -25.78 -14.17
CA ASP A 486 -11.78 -26.95 -14.39
C ASP A 486 -12.34 -27.52 -13.10
N GLU A 487 -11.52 -27.60 -12.03
CA GLU A 487 -12.01 -28.06 -10.71
C GLU A 487 -12.99 -27.06 -10.08
N SER A 488 -12.76 -25.76 -10.29
CA SER A 488 -13.67 -24.73 -9.77
C SER A 488 -15.04 -24.78 -10.45
N GLU A 489 -15.13 -25.28 -11.67
CA GLU A 489 -16.39 -25.49 -12.39
C GLU A 489 -17.07 -26.80 -11.97
N ARG A 490 -16.34 -27.88 -11.77
CA ARG A 490 -16.88 -29.18 -11.30
C ARG A 490 -17.51 -29.08 -9.91
N ILE A 491 -16.91 -28.30 -8.98
CA ILE A 491 -17.50 -28.03 -7.66
C ILE A 491 -18.81 -27.23 -7.75
N LYS A 492 -19.06 -26.50 -8.85
CA LYS A 492 -20.32 -25.75 -9.07
C LYS A 492 -21.41 -26.59 -9.70
N THR A 493 -21.05 -27.61 -10.48
CA THR A 493 -22.00 -28.49 -11.18
C THR A 493 -22.46 -29.69 -10.36
N GLY A 494 -21.85 -29.94 -9.19
CA GLY A 494 -22.30 -30.98 -8.24
C GLY A 494 -22.02 -32.42 -8.70
N ASP A 495 -21.04 -32.61 -9.59
CA ASP A 495 -20.53 -33.93 -9.97
C ASP A 495 -19.28 -34.32 -9.18
#